data_26044f5f491de1c99427c52f4d04dcb9
#
_entry.id   26044f5f491de1c99427c52f4d04dcb9
#
_cell.length_a   1.000
_cell.length_b   1.000
_cell.length_c   1.000
_cell.angle_alpha   90.00
_cell.angle_beta   90.00
_cell.angle_gamma   90.00
#
_symmetry.space_group_name_H-M   'P 1'
#
loop_
_entity.id
_entity.type
_entity.pdbx_description
1 polymer ?
#
loop_
_entity_poly.entity_id
_entity_poly.type
_entity_poly.pdbx_seq_one_letter_code
_entity_poly.pdbx_strand_id
1 'polypeptide(L)'
;ALASAFNIETEMYIPENGFISLNIPLTGARFGSSSTRTTHPYYMKMLGSLIKNMGLEISILNPYQFKTKGEMVSECKNLSLLKANYRETMSCSHPDVGRYGKESEPMHCGSCIPCIIRRAAIFKGLGVDETKIRDNKLNKTEAAALNKSAFLQKLRRFNENSAILEVQKSGIIEENLNEISEMYCRGMVEIEKFFKEVIR
;
A
#
# COMPACT_ATOMS: atom_id res chain seq x y z
N ALA A 1 -22.48 -1.29 -10.87
CA ALA A 1 -23.10 -1.44 -12.20
C ALA A 1 -22.95 -2.84 -12.79
N LEU A 2 -21.73 -3.35 -13.10
CA LEU A 2 -21.59 -4.68 -13.72
C LEU A 2 -22.09 -5.80 -12.79
N ALA A 3 -21.72 -5.80 -11.51
CA ALA A 3 -22.16 -6.81 -10.56
C ALA A 3 -23.70 -6.80 -10.37
N SER A 4 -24.32 -5.62 -10.38
CA SER A 4 -25.80 -5.52 -10.24
C SER A 4 -26.56 -6.02 -11.46
N ALA A 5 -25.91 -6.22 -12.59
CA ALA A 5 -26.55 -6.76 -13.80
C ALA A 5 -26.81 -8.26 -13.75
N PHE A 6 -26.20 -8.98 -12.80
CA PHE A 6 -26.35 -10.43 -12.72
C PHE A 6 -27.66 -10.89 -12.05
N ASN A 7 -28.37 -10.01 -11.33
CA ASN A 7 -29.63 -10.34 -10.59
C ASN A 7 -29.54 -11.58 -9.71
N ILE A 8 -28.36 -11.86 -9.15
CA ILE A 8 -28.07 -12.95 -8.24
C ILE A 8 -27.16 -12.42 -7.13
N GLU A 9 -27.12 -13.11 -6.00
CA GLU A 9 -26.12 -12.84 -4.99
C GLU A 9 -24.71 -12.92 -5.58
N THR A 10 -23.96 -11.82 -5.46
CA THR A 10 -22.65 -11.67 -6.11
C THR A 10 -21.60 -11.24 -5.12
N GLU A 11 -20.47 -11.92 -5.10
CA GLU A 11 -19.29 -11.49 -4.33
C GLU A 11 -18.37 -10.65 -5.21
N MET A 12 -18.02 -9.45 -4.72
CA MET A 12 -17.06 -8.57 -5.36
C MET A 12 -15.77 -8.52 -4.54
N TYR A 13 -14.71 -9.07 -5.07
CA TYR A 13 -13.40 -9.07 -4.42
C TYR A 13 -12.62 -7.81 -4.76
N ILE A 14 -12.14 -7.11 -3.72
CA ILE A 14 -11.25 -5.94 -3.81
C ILE A 14 -9.93 -6.31 -3.11
N PRO A 15 -8.96 -6.92 -3.81
CA PRO A 15 -7.76 -7.49 -3.21
C PRO A 15 -6.69 -6.43 -2.93
N GLU A 16 -6.95 -5.52 -2.00
CA GLU A 16 -5.99 -4.52 -1.56
C GLU A 16 -5.36 -4.92 -0.21
N ASN A 17 -4.05 -4.78 -0.07
CA ASN A 17 -3.39 -5.05 1.20
C ASN A 17 -3.79 -4.05 2.28
N GLY A 18 -3.93 -4.52 3.52
CA GLY A 18 -4.41 -3.70 4.62
C GLY A 18 -3.54 -2.49 4.92
N PHE A 19 -2.22 -2.60 4.75
CA PHE A 19 -1.30 -1.50 5.03
C PHE A 19 -1.53 -0.27 4.13
N ILE A 20 -1.78 -0.50 2.83
CA ILE A 20 -2.14 0.59 1.89
C ILE A 20 -3.59 1.03 2.12
N SER A 21 -4.51 0.11 2.40
CA SER A 21 -5.93 0.39 2.66
C SER A 21 -6.11 1.41 3.79
N LEU A 22 -5.34 1.33 4.86
CA LEU A 22 -5.37 2.28 5.97
C LEU A 22 -4.97 3.69 5.55
N ASN A 23 -4.10 3.80 4.55
CA ASN A 23 -3.58 5.08 4.05
C ASN A 23 -3.07 6.02 5.16
N ILE A 24 -2.38 5.43 6.15
CA ILE A 24 -1.78 6.19 7.26
C ILE A 24 -0.72 7.14 6.70
N PRO A 25 -0.70 8.41 7.13
CA PRO A 25 0.32 9.36 6.68
C PRO A 25 1.72 8.91 7.13
N LEU A 26 2.51 8.40 6.19
CA LEU A 26 3.90 8.00 6.41
C LEU A 26 4.88 9.18 6.23
N THR A 27 4.42 10.26 5.62
CA THR A 27 5.19 11.49 5.42
C THR A 27 4.36 12.70 5.81
N GLY A 28 5.02 13.79 6.24
CA GLY A 28 4.34 15.03 6.65
C GLY A 28 3.49 15.67 5.54
N ALA A 29 3.90 15.51 4.28
CA ALA A 29 3.16 16.00 3.11
C ALA A 29 1.77 15.37 2.93
N ARG A 30 1.50 14.24 3.59
CA ARG A 30 0.18 13.59 3.56
C ARG A 30 -0.67 13.83 4.81
N PHE A 31 -0.19 14.62 5.76
CA PHE A 31 -0.99 15.02 6.90
C PHE A 31 -2.10 15.96 6.43
N GLY A 32 -3.35 15.57 6.64
CA GLY A 32 -4.51 16.37 6.24
C GLY A 32 -4.82 16.38 4.74
N SER A 33 -4.03 15.71 3.89
CA SER A 33 -4.37 15.62 2.48
C SER A 33 -5.61 14.74 2.28
N SER A 34 -6.50 15.18 1.39
CA SER A 34 -7.65 14.42 0.90
C SER A 34 -7.23 13.26 -0.01
N SER A 35 -6.25 12.47 0.40
CA SER A 35 -5.88 11.29 -0.39
C SER A 35 -7.04 10.30 -0.37
N THR A 36 -7.36 9.77 -1.53
CA THR A 36 -8.46 8.83 -1.73
C THR A 36 -8.29 7.60 -0.82
N ARG A 37 -9.25 7.38 0.07
CA ARG A 37 -9.28 6.24 0.99
C ARG A 37 -10.26 5.18 0.50
N THR A 38 -10.17 4.87 -0.78
CA THR A 38 -11.15 4.02 -1.50
C THR A 38 -11.24 2.59 -1.00
N THR A 39 -10.25 2.11 -0.26
CA THR A 39 -10.23 0.76 0.31
C THR A 39 -10.10 0.75 1.84
N HIS A 40 -10.21 1.94 2.47
CA HIS A 40 -10.21 2.04 3.93
C HIS A 40 -11.38 1.24 4.53
N PRO A 41 -11.19 0.48 5.63
CA PRO A 41 -12.24 -0.39 6.19
C PRO A 41 -13.57 0.30 6.41
N TYR A 42 -13.56 1.52 6.95
CA TYR A 42 -14.78 2.31 7.15
C TYR A 42 -15.49 2.65 5.82
N TYR A 43 -14.72 3.08 4.81
CA TYR A 43 -15.31 3.36 3.50
C TYR A 43 -15.95 2.12 2.88
N MET A 44 -15.26 0.97 2.95
CA MET A 44 -15.76 -0.29 2.43
C MET A 44 -17.04 -0.75 3.14
N LYS A 45 -17.10 -0.58 4.46
CA LYS A 45 -18.30 -0.85 5.27
C LYS A 45 -19.47 0.05 4.84
N MET A 46 -19.23 1.35 4.69
CA MET A 46 -20.26 2.31 4.26
C MET A 46 -20.75 2.04 2.84
N LEU A 47 -19.82 1.68 1.95
CA LEU A 47 -20.17 1.30 0.57
C LEU A 47 -21.02 0.02 0.55
N GLY A 48 -20.67 -0.99 1.33
CA GLY A 48 -21.46 -2.22 1.47
C GLY A 48 -22.86 -1.93 2.00
N SER A 49 -22.98 -1.06 3.01
CA SER A 49 -24.28 -0.63 3.55
C SER A 49 -25.12 0.13 2.50
N LEU A 50 -24.51 1.01 1.73
CA LEU A 50 -25.18 1.71 0.64
C LEU A 50 -25.73 0.74 -0.41
N ILE A 51 -24.90 -0.20 -0.85
CA ILE A 51 -25.26 -1.21 -1.84
C ILE A 51 -26.47 -2.05 -1.34
N LYS A 52 -26.42 -2.47 -0.08
CA LYS A 52 -27.52 -3.20 0.55
C LYS A 52 -28.81 -2.38 0.62
N ASN A 53 -28.71 -1.09 1.00
CA ASN A 53 -29.86 -0.18 1.06
C ASN A 53 -30.47 0.10 -0.32
N MET A 54 -29.69 -0.05 -1.40
CA MET A 54 -30.18 0.02 -2.78
C MET A 54 -30.90 -1.26 -3.23
N GLY A 55 -31.01 -2.27 -2.38
CA GLY A 55 -31.63 -3.56 -2.71
C GLY A 55 -30.76 -4.45 -3.60
N LEU A 56 -29.44 -4.21 -3.65
CA LEU A 56 -28.50 -5.00 -4.43
C LEU A 56 -27.85 -6.08 -3.55
N GLU A 57 -27.94 -7.33 -3.96
CA GLU A 57 -27.33 -8.48 -3.26
C GLU A 57 -25.86 -8.65 -3.67
N ILE A 58 -25.04 -7.64 -3.30
CA ILE A 58 -23.62 -7.64 -3.58
C ILE A 58 -22.84 -7.54 -2.28
N SER A 59 -21.99 -8.54 -2.03
CA SER A 59 -21.07 -8.55 -0.90
C SER A 59 -19.68 -8.09 -1.37
N ILE A 60 -19.09 -7.13 -0.64
CA ILE A 60 -17.73 -6.66 -0.93
C ILE A 60 -16.76 -7.34 0.02
N LEU A 61 -15.74 -8.01 -0.53
CA LEU A 61 -14.76 -8.77 0.23
C LEU A 61 -13.35 -8.29 -0.07
N ASN A 62 -12.56 -8.07 0.99
CA ASN A 62 -11.12 -7.86 0.85
C ASN A 62 -10.36 -9.03 1.52
N PRO A 63 -9.85 -10.01 0.75
CA PRO A 63 -9.16 -11.17 1.31
C PRO A 63 -7.79 -10.82 1.92
N TYR A 64 -7.27 -9.61 1.68
CA TYR A 64 -5.96 -9.16 2.13
C TYR A 64 -5.99 -8.01 3.12
N GLN A 65 -7.15 -7.72 3.73
CA GLN A 65 -7.29 -6.59 4.66
C GLN A 65 -6.37 -6.70 5.90
N PHE A 66 -5.99 -7.93 6.30
CA PHE A 66 -5.09 -8.19 7.44
C PHE A 66 -3.67 -8.56 6.99
N LYS A 67 -3.36 -8.38 5.70
CA LYS A 67 -2.04 -8.71 5.15
C LYS A 67 -1.29 -7.46 4.72
N THR A 68 0.02 -7.51 4.92
CA THR A 68 0.92 -6.54 4.31
C THR A 68 1.17 -6.89 2.85
N LYS A 69 1.70 -5.95 2.08
CA LYS A 69 2.07 -6.24 0.70
C LYS A 69 3.21 -7.25 0.59
N GLY A 70 4.14 -7.26 1.56
CA GLY A 70 5.22 -8.24 1.62
C GLY A 70 4.72 -9.66 1.91
N GLU A 71 3.71 -9.80 2.77
CA GLU A 71 3.04 -11.08 3.01
C GLU A 71 2.35 -11.60 1.76
N MET A 72 1.65 -10.73 1.02
CA MET A 72 1.04 -11.13 -0.27
C MET A 72 2.07 -11.63 -1.29
N VAL A 73 3.26 -11.01 -1.32
CA VAL A 73 4.35 -11.45 -2.20
C VAL A 73 4.92 -12.79 -1.75
N SER A 74 5.24 -12.94 -0.45
CA SER A 74 5.85 -14.16 0.07
C SER A 74 4.92 -15.38 0.06
N GLU A 75 3.60 -15.15 0.18
CA GLU A 75 2.57 -16.19 0.18
C GLU A 75 1.93 -16.43 -1.20
N CYS A 76 2.50 -15.84 -2.26
CA CYS A 76 1.99 -16.00 -3.60
C CYS A 76 2.00 -17.48 -4.03
N LYS A 77 0.84 -18.02 -4.38
CA LYS A 77 0.68 -19.44 -4.78
C LYS A 77 1.51 -19.83 -6.01
N ASN A 78 1.80 -18.86 -6.89
CA ASN A 78 2.62 -19.08 -8.08
C ASN A 78 3.81 -18.11 -8.10
N LEU A 79 4.84 -18.43 -7.32
CA LEU A 79 6.06 -17.62 -7.24
C LEU A 79 6.83 -17.54 -8.57
N SER A 80 6.76 -18.56 -9.40
CA SER A 80 7.41 -18.56 -10.71
C SER A 80 6.79 -17.51 -11.63
N LEU A 81 5.46 -17.46 -11.71
CA LEU A 81 4.73 -16.46 -12.46
C LEU A 81 4.96 -15.05 -11.90
N LEU A 82 4.95 -14.91 -10.57
CA LEU A 82 5.23 -13.63 -9.93
C LEU A 82 6.63 -13.13 -10.27
N LYS A 83 7.65 -13.97 -10.13
CA LYS A 83 9.05 -13.63 -10.47
C LYS A 83 9.25 -13.24 -11.94
N ALA A 84 8.53 -13.87 -12.84
CA ALA A 84 8.59 -13.55 -14.26
C ALA A 84 7.96 -12.19 -14.60
N ASN A 85 6.91 -11.77 -13.87
CA ASN A 85 6.07 -10.64 -14.30
C ASN A 85 6.05 -9.44 -13.33
N TYR A 86 6.56 -9.52 -12.10
CA TYR A 86 6.44 -8.41 -11.14
C TYR A 86 7.08 -7.12 -11.64
N ARG A 87 8.11 -7.21 -12.48
CA ARG A 87 8.82 -6.04 -13.05
C ARG A 87 7.95 -5.22 -14.00
N GLU A 88 6.96 -5.85 -14.63
CA GLU A 88 6.02 -5.20 -15.56
C GLU A 88 4.86 -4.50 -14.83
N THR A 89 4.71 -4.72 -13.52
CA THR A 89 3.63 -4.10 -12.76
C THR A 89 3.99 -2.68 -12.30
N MET A 90 3.05 -1.75 -12.34
CA MET A 90 3.25 -0.35 -11.96
C MET A 90 2.54 -0.01 -10.65
N SER A 91 3.26 0.55 -9.68
CA SER A 91 2.71 1.05 -8.39
C SER A 91 3.07 2.52 -8.13
N CYS A 92 3.82 3.15 -9.03
CA CYS A 92 4.30 4.53 -8.84
C CYS A 92 3.14 5.54 -8.94
N SER A 93 3.12 6.54 -8.03
CA SER A 93 2.17 7.67 -8.14
C SER A 93 2.54 8.66 -9.25
N HIS A 94 3.78 8.61 -9.76
CA HIS A 94 4.32 9.55 -10.74
C HIS A 94 5.14 8.78 -11.81
N PRO A 95 4.53 7.82 -12.52
CA PRO A 95 5.29 6.98 -13.46
C PRO A 95 5.83 7.80 -14.65
N ASP A 96 5.08 8.82 -15.06
CA ASP A 96 5.35 9.62 -16.27
C ASP A 96 6.22 10.86 -16.03
N VAL A 97 6.72 11.07 -14.82
CA VAL A 97 7.51 12.28 -14.50
C VAL A 97 8.78 12.40 -15.36
N GLY A 98 9.33 11.28 -15.83
CA GLY A 98 10.48 11.23 -16.72
C GLY A 98 10.21 11.76 -18.13
N ARG A 99 8.92 11.92 -18.52
CA ARG A 99 8.54 12.48 -19.81
C ARG A 99 9.10 13.89 -20.02
N TYR A 100 9.19 14.67 -18.94
CA TYR A 100 9.84 15.99 -18.98
C TYR A 100 11.36 15.92 -19.18
N GLY A 101 11.98 14.76 -18.86
CA GLY A 101 13.41 14.46 -19.07
C GLY A 101 13.70 13.64 -20.33
N LYS A 102 12.76 13.53 -21.29
CA LYS A 102 12.85 12.75 -22.53
C LYS A 102 12.89 11.23 -22.33
N GLU A 103 12.44 10.71 -21.19
CA GLU A 103 12.22 9.26 -21.02
C GLU A 103 10.99 8.85 -21.85
N SER A 104 11.13 7.80 -22.66
CA SER A 104 10.06 7.32 -23.55
C SER A 104 9.02 6.47 -22.83
N GLU A 105 9.39 5.85 -21.71
CA GLU A 105 8.55 4.87 -21.04
C GLU A 105 8.27 5.23 -19.58
N PRO A 106 7.07 4.88 -19.05
CA PRO A 106 6.76 5.01 -17.65
C PRO A 106 7.74 4.21 -16.79
N MET A 107 8.19 4.78 -15.67
CA MET A 107 9.14 4.14 -14.76
C MET A 107 8.85 4.48 -13.30
N HIS A 108 9.17 3.57 -12.40
CA HIS A 108 9.08 3.82 -10.96
C HIS A 108 10.02 4.95 -10.53
N CYS A 109 9.49 5.97 -9.83
CA CYS A 109 10.32 7.04 -9.28
C CYS A 109 11.26 6.56 -8.16
N GLY A 110 10.84 5.53 -7.41
CA GLY A 110 11.58 4.93 -6.31
C GLY A 110 11.31 5.56 -4.94
N SER A 111 10.85 6.81 -4.87
CA SER A 111 10.77 7.60 -3.64
C SER A 111 9.35 7.91 -3.15
N CYS A 112 8.33 7.74 -3.97
CA CYS A 112 6.95 7.92 -3.50
C CYS A 112 6.50 6.78 -2.57
N ILE A 113 5.47 7.01 -1.75
CA ILE A 113 4.99 6.02 -0.77
C ILE A 113 4.67 4.67 -1.41
N PRO A 114 3.90 4.59 -2.51
CA PRO A 114 3.63 3.31 -3.16
C PRO A 114 4.90 2.61 -3.68
N CYS A 115 5.90 3.35 -4.17
CA CYS A 115 7.18 2.78 -4.58
C CYS A 115 7.94 2.18 -3.39
N ILE A 116 8.01 2.90 -2.26
CA ILE A 116 8.70 2.41 -1.06
C ILE A 116 8.03 1.16 -0.50
N ILE A 117 6.71 1.15 -0.37
CA ILE A 117 5.96 -0.02 0.10
C ILE A 117 6.16 -1.20 -0.87
N ARG A 118 6.10 -0.97 -2.19
CA ARG A 118 6.35 -2.00 -3.19
C ARG A 118 7.75 -2.59 -3.05
N ARG A 119 8.79 -1.73 -2.97
CA ARG A 119 10.18 -2.17 -2.86
C ARG A 119 10.42 -2.98 -1.59
N ALA A 120 9.90 -2.52 -0.46
CA ALA A 120 9.94 -3.26 0.80
C ALA A 120 9.26 -4.63 0.69
N ALA A 121 8.11 -4.69 0.03
CA ALA A 121 7.36 -5.92 -0.18
C ALA A 121 8.09 -6.93 -1.09
N ILE A 122 8.64 -6.46 -2.21
CA ILE A 122 9.43 -7.30 -3.12
C ILE A 122 10.70 -7.79 -2.41
N PHE A 123 11.37 -6.91 -1.69
CA PHE A 123 12.55 -7.27 -0.91
C PHE A 123 12.23 -8.34 0.15
N LYS A 124 11.11 -8.19 0.90
CA LYS A 124 10.66 -9.19 1.87
C LYS A 124 10.35 -10.54 1.22
N GLY A 125 9.61 -10.53 0.11
CA GLY A 125 9.09 -11.77 -0.48
C GLY A 125 10.06 -12.47 -1.44
N LEU A 126 10.92 -11.72 -2.14
CA LEU A 126 11.83 -12.25 -3.16
C LEU A 126 13.31 -12.05 -2.83
N GLY A 127 13.65 -11.26 -1.81
CA GLY A 127 15.02 -10.97 -1.38
C GLY A 127 15.71 -9.87 -2.21
N VAL A 128 15.34 -9.68 -3.46
CA VAL A 128 15.91 -8.68 -4.36
C VAL A 128 14.81 -8.04 -5.22
N ASP A 129 14.93 -6.74 -5.46
CA ASP A 129 14.05 -6.00 -6.38
C ASP A 129 14.84 -5.56 -7.61
N GLU A 130 14.59 -6.21 -8.74
CA GLU A 130 15.21 -5.89 -10.04
C GLU A 130 14.37 -4.93 -10.88
N THR A 131 13.34 -4.32 -10.32
CA THR A 131 12.52 -3.31 -11.01
C THR A 131 13.37 -2.13 -11.43
N LYS A 132 13.17 -1.62 -12.64
CA LYS A 132 13.79 -0.37 -13.10
C LYS A 132 13.28 0.81 -12.28
N ILE A 133 14.16 1.51 -11.59
CA ILE A 133 13.84 2.59 -10.66
C ILE A 133 14.76 3.79 -10.92
N ARG A 134 14.18 4.99 -11.05
CA ARG A 134 14.93 6.24 -11.30
C ARG A 134 15.89 6.58 -10.16
N ASP A 135 15.43 6.45 -8.93
CA ASP A 135 16.19 6.79 -7.72
C ASP A 135 16.19 5.65 -6.71
N ASN A 136 17.23 4.84 -6.77
CA ASN A 136 17.38 3.68 -5.88
C ASN A 136 17.76 4.04 -4.45
N LYS A 137 18.42 5.18 -4.22
CA LYS A 137 18.92 5.61 -2.90
C LYS A 137 18.12 6.76 -2.29
N LEU A 138 17.07 7.21 -2.98
CA LEU A 138 16.22 8.32 -2.54
C LEU A 138 17.02 9.61 -2.27
N ASN A 139 17.89 9.97 -3.18
CA ASN A 139 18.78 11.13 -3.04
C ASN A 139 19.02 11.94 -4.32
N LYS A 140 18.42 11.56 -5.45
CA LYS A 140 18.63 12.25 -6.73
C LYS A 140 17.85 13.56 -6.84
N THR A 141 16.78 13.72 -6.06
CA THR A 141 15.98 14.95 -6.03
C THR A 141 15.72 15.37 -4.61
N GLU A 142 15.50 16.67 -4.39
CA GLU A 142 15.15 17.22 -3.09
C GLU A 142 13.87 16.54 -2.53
N ALA A 143 12.86 16.36 -3.36
CA ALA A 143 11.62 15.66 -2.96
C ALA A 143 11.88 14.22 -2.52
N ALA A 144 12.79 13.49 -3.17
CA ALA A 144 13.18 12.15 -2.78
C ALA A 144 13.91 12.13 -1.44
N ALA A 145 14.84 13.08 -1.22
CA ALA A 145 15.58 13.24 0.04
C ALA A 145 14.64 13.61 1.20
N LEU A 146 13.67 14.50 0.97
CA LEU A 146 12.63 14.85 1.94
C LEU A 146 11.75 13.64 2.30
N ASN A 147 11.32 12.87 1.32
CA ASN A 147 10.56 11.64 1.56
C ASN A 147 11.38 10.63 2.36
N LYS A 148 12.66 10.42 2.00
CA LYS A 148 13.57 9.55 2.79
C LYS A 148 13.64 9.99 4.25
N SER A 149 13.88 11.27 4.49
CA SER A 149 13.96 11.83 5.83
C SER A 149 12.67 11.66 6.61
N ALA A 150 11.51 11.89 5.98
CA ALA A 150 10.20 11.71 6.59
C ALA A 150 9.94 10.24 6.99
N PHE A 151 10.27 9.29 6.11
CA PHE A 151 10.18 7.86 6.45
C PHE A 151 11.09 7.48 7.61
N LEU A 152 12.35 7.91 7.59
CA LEU A 152 13.29 7.64 8.68
C LEU A 152 12.80 8.23 10.00
N GLN A 153 12.24 9.44 9.99
CA GLN A 153 11.65 10.04 11.17
C GLN A 153 10.44 9.25 11.68
N LYS A 154 9.56 8.80 10.78
CA LYS A 154 8.40 7.97 11.14
C LYS A 154 8.84 6.65 11.76
N LEU A 155 9.83 5.97 11.16
CA LEU A 155 10.39 4.72 11.68
C LEU A 155 11.03 4.88 13.07
N ARG A 156 11.79 5.97 13.30
CA ARG A 156 12.39 6.26 14.61
C ARG A 156 11.35 6.52 15.71
N ARG A 157 10.20 7.06 15.35
CA ARG A 157 9.10 7.36 16.28
C ARG A 157 8.10 6.22 16.41
N PHE A 158 8.22 5.21 15.56
CA PHE A 158 7.31 4.07 15.58
C PHE A 158 7.48 3.29 16.88
N ASN A 159 6.36 3.01 17.53
CA ASN A 159 6.27 2.20 18.72
C ASN A 159 5.03 1.29 18.58
N GLU A 160 5.23 0.00 18.71
CA GLU A 160 4.14 -0.99 18.59
C GLU A 160 3.01 -0.73 19.60
N ASN A 161 3.35 -0.26 20.83
CA ASN A 161 2.36 0.07 21.85
C ASN A 161 1.44 1.23 21.45
N SER A 162 1.84 2.06 20.49
CA SER A 162 1.03 3.17 19.96
C SER A 162 0.35 2.86 18.63
N ALA A 163 0.48 1.63 18.13
CA ALA A 163 -0.03 1.25 16.81
C ALA A 163 -1.54 1.46 16.68
N ILE A 164 -2.31 1.13 17.71
CA ILE A 164 -3.76 1.36 17.75
C ILE A 164 -4.09 2.84 17.50
N LEU A 165 -3.40 3.75 18.19
CA LEU A 165 -3.61 5.20 18.02
C LEU A 165 -3.22 5.67 16.61
N GLU A 166 -2.14 5.13 16.05
CA GLU A 166 -1.72 5.45 14.69
C GLU A 166 -2.75 4.96 13.65
N VAL A 167 -3.29 3.77 13.84
CA VAL A 167 -4.35 3.21 12.98
C VAL A 167 -5.61 4.06 13.07
N GLN A 168 -6.04 4.45 14.26
CA GLN A 168 -7.22 5.31 14.47
C GLN A 168 -7.08 6.71 13.86
N LYS A 169 -5.86 7.23 13.73
CA LYS A 169 -5.60 8.49 12.98
C LYS A 169 -5.92 8.38 11.49
N SER A 170 -5.99 7.17 10.93
CA SER A 170 -6.38 6.99 9.52
C SER A 170 -7.88 7.17 9.30
N GLY A 171 -8.68 7.02 10.34
CA GLY A 171 -10.14 7.09 10.32
C GLY A 171 -10.75 6.13 11.32
N ILE A 172 -12.07 6.07 11.34
CA ILE A 172 -12.82 5.18 12.23
C ILE A 172 -12.55 3.73 11.82
N ILE A 173 -12.15 2.91 12.78
CA ILE A 173 -12.04 1.46 12.65
C ILE A 173 -12.93 0.86 13.72
N GLU A 174 -14.06 0.29 13.34
CA GLU A 174 -15.06 -0.24 14.25
C GLU A 174 -14.85 -1.71 14.58
N GLU A 175 -14.24 -2.45 13.67
CA GLU A 175 -14.09 -3.91 13.80
C GLU A 175 -12.63 -4.31 13.56
N ASN A 176 -12.19 -5.38 14.21
CA ASN A 176 -10.86 -5.99 14.01
C ASN A 176 -9.69 -5.00 14.24
N LEU A 177 -9.84 -4.04 15.15
CA LEU A 177 -8.84 -3.01 15.40
C LEU A 177 -7.48 -3.61 15.81
N ASN A 178 -7.49 -4.68 16.60
CA ASN A 178 -6.25 -5.35 17.02
C ASN A 178 -5.52 -6.00 15.85
N GLU A 179 -6.20 -6.80 15.03
CA GLU A 179 -5.63 -7.47 13.88
C GLU A 179 -5.11 -6.46 12.84
N ILE A 180 -5.84 -5.36 12.65
CA ILE A 180 -5.41 -4.26 11.77
C ILE A 180 -4.17 -3.56 12.33
N SER A 181 -4.10 -3.37 13.65
CA SER A 181 -2.95 -2.75 14.30
C SER A 181 -1.71 -3.66 14.24
N GLU A 182 -1.87 -4.95 14.45
CA GLU A 182 -0.80 -5.94 14.27
C GLU A 182 -0.30 -6.00 12.82
N MET A 183 -1.21 -5.99 11.86
CA MET A 183 -0.85 -5.90 10.44
C MET A 183 -0.08 -4.60 10.15
N TYR A 184 -0.49 -3.48 10.72
CA TYR A 184 0.23 -2.21 10.58
C TYR A 184 1.65 -2.29 11.16
N CYS A 185 1.83 -2.90 12.34
CA CYS A 185 3.16 -3.14 12.92
C CYS A 185 4.04 -3.96 11.98
N ARG A 186 3.52 -5.06 11.44
CA ARG A 186 4.27 -5.89 10.48
C ARG A 186 4.68 -5.12 9.23
N GLY A 187 3.80 -4.26 8.71
CA GLY A 187 4.11 -3.39 7.57
C GLY A 187 5.21 -2.36 7.89
N MET A 188 5.20 -1.78 9.08
CA MET A 188 6.27 -0.87 9.53
C MET A 188 7.62 -1.58 9.66
N VAL A 189 7.64 -2.81 10.18
CA VAL A 189 8.86 -3.65 10.26
C VAL A 189 9.40 -3.99 8.86
N GLU A 190 8.54 -4.27 7.89
CA GLU A 190 8.96 -4.48 6.49
C GLU A 190 9.69 -3.26 5.92
N ILE A 191 9.12 -2.08 6.11
CA ILE A 191 9.73 -0.83 5.63
C ILE A 191 11.04 -0.56 6.38
N GLU A 192 11.08 -0.77 7.69
CA GLU A 192 12.29 -0.57 8.49
C GLU A 192 13.43 -1.47 8.00
N LYS A 193 13.17 -2.74 7.79
CA LYS A 193 14.14 -3.70 7.28
C LYS A 193 14.66 -3.27 5.91
N PHE A 194 13.78 -2.89 5.00
CA PHE A 194 14.15 -2.38 3.68
C PHE A 194 15.05 -1.14 3.79
N PHE A 195 14.73 -0.18 4.65
CA PHE A 195 15.57 1.00 4.82
C PHE A 195 16.95 0.66 5.40
N LYS A 196 17.03 -0.27 6.35
CA LYS A 196 18.29 -0.71 6.97
C LYS A 196 19.21 -1.44 6.00
N GLU A 197 18.66 -2.28 5.13
CA GLU A 197 19.44 -3.20 4.30
C GLU A 197 19.67 -2.70 2.87
N VAL A 198 18.74 -1.92 2.33
CA VAL A 198 18.77 -1.52 0.90
C VAL A 198 19.06 -0.03 0.70
N ILE A 199 18.51 0.85 1.55
CA ILE A 199 18.58 2.30 1.32
C ILE A 199 19.84 2.96 1.92
N ARG A 200 20.48 2.36 2.85
CA ARG A 200 21.69 2.87 3.55
C ARG A 200 22.51 3.89 2.79
#